data_a3ec42febbcf827c8d59450a6f541647
#
_entry.id   a3ec42febbcf827c8d59450a6f541647
#
_cell.length_a   1.000
_cell.length_b   1.000
_cell.length_c   1.000
_cell.angle_alpha   90.00
_cell.angle_beta   90.00
_cell.angle_gamma   90.00
#
_symmetry.space_group_name_H-M   'P 1'
#
loop_
_entity.id
_entity.type
_entity.pdbx_description
1 polymer ?
#
loop_
_entity_poly.entity_id
_entity_poly.type
_entity_poly.pdbx_seq_one_letter_code
_entity_poly.pdbx_strand_id
1 'polypeptide(L)'
;KLIQKRKIFPCYFGSALKLEGIDTFLEAFDRYTICPEYADTFGAKVYKISRDAQGMRLTHLKVTGGSLRVKMVLKEEEKVDQIRIYSGSSYRTTEEVEAGRICVITGPDTTRAGEGLGAESEAAAPMLTPVLNYQIELPEGCDVHGMFLKLKQLEEEIPELHIVWDRQLNEIHAQVMGEVQIEILKSMILERFQVDVEFGTGNIVYKETIAEPVEGAGHFEPLRHYAEVRLVLEPLPSGSGLVFSSNCSEDVLERNWQRLIMTHLEEKAHKGVLTGSEITDMKITLINGRAHQKHTEGGDFRQATYRAVRQGLKKAKSILLEPVYEYQLEIPADQVGRAMTDLQRMHAVFEPPKMEVDMAILKGTAPVVTMRDYQREMIVYTRGHGRLFCSLKGYEPCHNAEEVIDSCGYDSEADTEEPTGSVFCSHGSGFYVKWNQVEEYMHTESREKAVSKEKQTVVYELPPVIDEEELRMIFERTYGPMKRERNVFAKRVQAPE
;
A
#
# COMPACT_ATOMS: atom_id res chain seq x y z
N LYS A 1 22.18 -28.46 -16.56
CA LYS A 1 21.58 -27.25 -17.17
C LYS A 1 20.05 -27.17 -17.04
N LEU A 2 19.26 -28.27 -17.32
CA LEU A 2 17.79 -28.22 -17.23
C LEU A 2 17.29 -28.13 -15.79
N ILE A 3 17.90 -28.88 -14.86
CA ILE A 3 17.63 -28.83 -13.42
C ILE A 3 17.94 -27.43 -12.89
N GLN A 4 19.12 -26.88 -13.23
CA GLN A 4 19.53 -25.53 -12.85
C GLN A 4 18.61 -24.42 -13.38
N LYS A 5 17.96 -24.64 -14.54
CA LYS A 5 16.94 -23.75 -15.12
C LYS A 5 15.52 -24.03 -14.59
N ARG A 6 15.37 -24.90 -13.60
CA ARG A 6 14.08 -25.32 -13.02
C ARG A 6 13.08 -25.86 -14.06
N LYS A 7 13.59 -26.53 -15.12
CA LYS A 7 12.75 -27.17 -16.15
C LYS A 7 12.56 -28.67 -15.89
N ILE A 8 13.41 -29.27 -15.06
CA ILE A 8 13.33 -30.67 -14.63
C ILE A 8 13.61 -30.68 -13.12
N PHE A 9 12.81 -31.44 -12.40
CA PHE A 9 12.92 -31.63 -10.94
C PHE A 9 13.27 -33.11 -10.68
N PRO A 10 14.47 -33.41 -10.14
CA PRO A 10 14.82 -34.76 -9.74
C PRO A 10 14.01 -35.14 -8.49
N CYS A 11 13.47 -36.36 -8.48
CA CYS A 11 12.75 -36.91 -7.35
C CYS A 11 13.59 -38.01 -6.71
N TYR A 12 13.66 -38.01 -5.38
CA TYR A 12 14.37 -39.00 -4.58
C TYR A 12 13.39 -39.65 -3.60
N PHE A 13 13.49 -40.97 -3.45
CA PHE A 13 12.69 -41.73 -2.50
C PHE A 13 13.58 -42.11 -1.31
N GLY A 14 13.07 -41.88 -0.11
CA GLY A 14 13.82 -42.21 1.10
C GLY A 14 12.92 -42.24 2.33
N SER A 15 13.47 -42.67 3.44
CA SER A 15 12.83 -42.63 4.76
C SER A 15 13.70 -41.84 5.73
N ALA A 16 13.28 -40.67 6.12
CA ALA A 16 13.99 -39.86 7.09
C ALA A 16 14.12 -40.57 8.45
N LEU A 17 13.08 -41.28 8.86
CA LEU A 17 13.09 -42.04 10.11
C LEU A 17 14.12 -43.19 10.13
N LYS A 18 14.30 -43.86 8.99
CA LYS A 18 15.24 -44.97 8.85
C LYS A 18 16.60 -44.53 8.30
N LEU A 19 16.75 -43.28 7.97
CA LEU A 19 17.94 -42.68 7.30
C LEU A 19 18.27 -43.35 5.94
N GLU A 20 17.30 -44.00 5.31
CA GLU A 20 17.48 -44.62 3.98
C GLU A 20 17.35 -43.55 2.88
N GLY A 21 18.29 -43.47 1.94
CA GLY A 21 18.30 -42.58 0.80
C GLY A 21 18.69 -41.14 1.12
N ILE A 22 19.02 -40.81 2.36
CA ILE A 22 19.40 -39.44 2.77
C ILE A 22 20.75 -39.02 2.16
N ASP A 23 21.75 -39.92 2.19
CA ASP A 23 23.06 -39.63 1.63
C ASP A 23 22.97 -39.34 0.13
N THR A 24 22.22 -40.18 -0.61
CA THR A 24 21.98 -39.96 -2.06
C THR A 24 21.28 -38.63 -2.33
N PHE A 25 20.33 -38.23 -1.47
CA PHE A 25 19.66 -36.93 -1.59
C PHE A 25 20.64 -35.78 -1.33
N LEU A 26 21.47 -35.87 -0.29
CA LEU A 26 22.46 -34.82 0.05
C LEU A 26 23.54 -34.69 -1.04
N GLU A 27 24.06 -35.80 -1.58
CA GLU A 27 25.00 -35.80 -2.70
C GLU A 27 24.37 -35.15 -3.95
N ALA A 28 23.11 -35.43 -4.24
CA ALA A 28 22.42 -34.83 -5.36
C ALA A 28 22.14 -33.35 -5.13
N PHE A 29 21.84 -32.98 -3.89
CA PHE A 29 21.63 -31.57 -3.51
C PHE A 29 22.94 -30.77 -3.74
N ASP A 30 24.06 -31.25 -3.26
CA ASP A 30 25.38 -30.63 -3.49
C ASP A 30 25.73 -30.55 -4.99
N ARG A 31 25.47 -31.62 -5.74
CA ARG A 31 25.77 -31.72 -7.18
C ARG A 31 24.93 -30.79 -8.06
N TYR A 32 23.68 -30.51 -7.69
CA TYR A 32 22.72 -29.76 -8.53
C TYR A 32 22.51 -28.31 -8.08
N THR A 33 22.93 -27.95 -6.87
CA THR A 33 22.88 -26.57 -6.39
C THR A 33 23.97 -25.75 -7.08
N ILE A 34 23.66 -24.49 -7.37
CA ILE A 34 24.62 -23.52 -7.91
C ILE A 34 24.97 -22.55 -6.79
N CYS A 35 26.25 -22.35 -6.54
CA CYS A 35 26.70 -21.21 -5.75
C CYS A 35 26.64 -19.98 -6.65
N PRO A 36 25.82 -18.97 -6.34
CA PRO A 36 25.81 -17.71 -7.09
C PRO A 36 27.14 -16.97 -6.93
N GLU A 37 27.55 -16.27 -7.98
CA GLU A 37 28.63 -15.29 -7.89
C GLU A 37 28.07 -14.01 -7.23
N TYR A 38 28.78 -13.48 -6.26
CA TYR A 38 28.39 -12.29 -5.53
C TYR A 38 29.26 -11.11 -5.93
N ALA A 39 28.68 -9.89 -5.94
CA ALA A 39 29.43 -8.67 -6.17
C ALA A 39 30.41 -8.37 -5.03
N ASP A 40 31.48 -7.62 -5.31
CA ASP A 40 32.46 -7.21 -4.31
C ASP A 40 31.95 -6.09 -3.39
N THR A 41 30.92 -5.35 -3.83
CA THR A 41 30.30 -4.30 -3.03
C THR A 41 29.40 -4.89 -1.96
N PHE A 42 29.44 -4.34 -0.74
CA PHE A 42 28.58 -4.79 0.35
C PHE A 42 27.12 -4.68 -0.01
N GLY A 43 26.38 -5.76 0.22
CA GLY A 43 24.95 -5.86 0.14
C GLY A 43 24.44 -6.92 1.11
N ALA A 44 23.28 -6.68 1.73
CA ALA A 44 22.62 -7.66 2.57
C ALA A 44 21.09 -7.49 2.52
N LYS A 45 20.35 -8.58 2.75
CA LYS A 45 18.89 -8.57 2.90
C LYS A 45 18.51 -9.01 4.29
N VAL A 46 17.77 -8.16 4.98
CA VAL A 46 17.14 -8.47 6.26
C VAL A 46 15.89 -9.31 5.98
N TYR A 47 15.82 -10.51 6.54
CA TYR A 47 14.68 -11.40 6.31
C TYR A 47 13.84 -11.65 7.57
N LYS A 48 14.36 -11.32 8.76
CA LYS A 48 13.65 -11.51 10.03
C LYS A 48 14.21 -10.58 11.09
N ILE A 49 13.33 -10.08 11.95
CA ILE A 49 13.67 -9.47 13.25
C ILE A 49 13.22 -10.43 14.34
N SER A 50 13.97 -10.54 15.41
CA SER A 50 13.56 -11.28 16.63
C SER A 50 14.22 -10.67 17.88
N ARG A 51 13.86 -11.19 19.05
CA ARG A 51 14.53 -10.84 20.31
C ARG A 51 15.02 -12.09 21.02
N ASP A 52 16.16 -12.00 21.67
CA ASP A 52 16.67 -13.10 22.49
C ASP A 52 15.97 -13.14 23.88
N ALA A 53 16.31 -14.14 24.67
CA ALA A 53 15.73 -14.32 26.01
C ALA A 53 15.98 -13.13 26.98
N GLN A 54 16.95 -12.28 26.69
CA GLN A 54 17.25 -11.06 27.42
C GLN A 54 16.54 -9.83 26.85
N GLY A 55 15.72 -10.00 25.79
CA GLY A 55 15.01 -8.92 25.11
C GLY A 55 15.87 -8.13 24.09
N MET A 56 17.11 -8.53 23.86
CA MET A 56 18.00 -7.88 22.90
C MET A 56 17.48 -8.10 21.49
N ARG A 57 17.39 -7.02 20.70
CA ARG A 57 16.96 -7.05 19.30
C ARG A 57 17.98 -7.73 18.41
N LEU A 58 17.53 -8.64 17.58
CA LEU A 58 18.32 -9.44 16.68
C LEU A 58 17.86 -9.19 15.24
N THR A 59 18.76 -8.71 14.38
CA THR A 59 18.51 -8.54 12.96
C THR A 59 19.12 -9.71 12.20
N HIS A 60 18.26 -10.55 11.60
CA HIS A 60 18.66 -11.71 10.80
C HIS A 60 18.79 -11.29 9.34
N LEU A 61 19.94 -11.52 8.76
CA LEU A 61 20.22 -11.11 7.38
C LEU A 61 21.06 -12.14 6.61
N LYS A 62 20.92 -12.06 5.30
CA LYS A 62 21.79 -12.76 4.35
C LYS A 62 22.70 -11.73 3.68
N VAL A 63 23.99 -11.93 3.74
CA VAL A 63 24.98 -11.11 3.01
C VAL A 63 24.93 -11.52 1.54
N THR A 64 24.66 -10.57 0.64
CA THR A 64 24.45 -10.79 -0.80
C THR A 64 25.54 -10.15 -1.67
N GLY A 65 26.48 -9.42 -1.06
CA GLY A 65 27.64 -8.85 -1.73
C GLY A 65 28.73 -8.45 -0.73
N GLY A 66 29.97 -8.50 -1.12
CA GLY A 66 31.13 -8.13 -0.32
C GLY A 66 31.23 -8.87 1.02
N SER A 67 31.48 -8.15 2.10
CA SER A 67 31.54 -8.69 3.46
C SER A 67 30.94 -7.73 4.48
N LEU A 68 30.38 -8.30 5.55
CA LEU A 68 29.86 -7.59 6.71
C LEU A 68 30.86 -7.70 7.85
N ARG A 69 31.19 -6.58 8.50
CA ARG A 69 32.16 -6.54 9.60
C ARG A 69 31.58 -5.91 10.86
N VAL A 70 32.09 -6.33 12.00
CA VAL A 70 31.81 -5.68 13.29
C VAL A 70 32.24 -4.20 13.23
N LYS A 71 31.43 -3.31 13.82
CA LYS A 71 31.58 -1.84 13.80
C LYS A 71 31.35 -1.17 12.44
N MET A 72 30.95 -1.94 11.40
CA MET A 72 30.51 -1.36 10.14
C MET A 72 29.25 -0.53 10.34
N VAL A 73 29.18 0.65 9.71
CA VAL A 73 28.01 1.52 9.69
C VAL A 73 27.09 1.05 8.57
N LEU A 74 25.84 0.78 8.88
CA LEU A 74 24.85 0.27 7.92
C LEU A 74 23.93 1.36 7.38
N LYS A 75 23.27 2.10 8.28
CA LYS A 75 22.28 3.14 7.96
C LYS A 75 22.26 4.16 9.09
N GLU A 76 22.10 5.44 8.78
CA GLU A 76 21.87 6.53 9.76
C GLU A 76 22.79 6.50 11.00
N GLU A 77 24.06 6.17 10.81
CA GLU A 77 25.09 5.99 11.86
C GLU A 77 24.93 4.73 12.73
N GLU A 78 23.95 3.85 12.48
CA GLU A 78 23.82 2.58 13.19
C GLU A 78 24.98 1.64 12.88
N LYS A 79 25.58 1.10 13.92
CA LYS A 79 26.77 0.23 13.83
C LYS A 79 26.45 -1.20 14.21
N VAL A 80 27.10 -2.13 13.53
CA VAL A 80 27.08 -3.54 13.92
C VAL A 80 27.90 -3.72 15.19
N ASP A 81 27.27 -4.13 16.27
CA ASP A 81 27.96 -4.38 17.54
C ASP A 81 28.55 -5.79 17.59
N GLN A 82 27.79 -6.80 17.18
CA GLN A 82 28.20 -8.18 17.19
C GLN A 82 27.61 -8.92 16.00
N ILE A 83 28.36 -9.86 15.43
CA ILE A 83 27.88 -10.78 14.41
C ILE A 83 27.84 -12.19 15.02
N ARG A 84 26.67 -12.84 14.94
CA ARG A 84 26.39 -14.17 15.46
C ARG A 84 26.08 -15.14 14.33
N ILE A 85 26.69 -16.32 14.34
CA ILE A 85 26.36 -17.45 13.46
C ILE A 85 25.72 -18.52 14.32
N TYR A 86 24.44 -18.75 14.09
CA TYR A 86 23.66 -19.73 14.85
C TYR A 86 23.82 -21.14 14.33
N SER A 87 23.80 -22.12 15.24
CA SER A 87 23.68 -23.55 14.97
C SER A 87 22.73 -24.15 16.00
N GLY A 88 21.49 -24.35 15.59
CA GLY A 88 20.39 -24.65 16.54
C GLY A 88 20.16 -23.48 17.50
N SER A 89 20.10 -23.76 18.81
CA SER A 89 19.93 -22.76 19.86
C SER A 89 21.22 -22.06 20.30
N SER A 90 22.39 -22.56 19.89
CA SER A 90 23.68 -21.97 20.21
C SER A 90 24.21 -21.10 19.08
N TYR A 91 25.06 -20.15 19.39
CA TYR A 91 25.72 -19.30 18.39
C TYR A 91 27.22 -19.14 18.72
N ARG A 92 27.99 -18.82 17.69
CA ARG A 92 29.36 -18.32 17.80
C ARG A 92 29.43 -16.90 17.24
N THR A 93 30.31 -16.10 17.81
CA THR A 93 30.60 -14.75 17.29
C THR A 93 31.71 -14.80 16.25
N THR A 94 31.68 -13.84 15.31
CA THR A 94 32.70 -13.65 14.30
C THR A 94 32.90 -12.16 14.03
N GLU A 95 34.08 -11.78 13.57
CA GLU A 95 34.39 -10.40 13.22
C GLU A 95 33.93 -10.03 11.81
N GLU A 96 33.84 -11.03 10.91
CA GLU A 96 33.48 -10.83 9.51
C GLU A 96 32.67 -11.99 8.96
N VAL A 97 31.77 -11.66 8.02
CA VAL A 97 30.95 -12.63 7.26
C VAL A 97 30.92 -12.23 5.80
N GLU A 98 31.33 -13.16 4.93
CA GLU A 98 31.35 -13.00 3.48
C GLU A 98 29.97 -13.21 2.84
N ALA A 99 29.81 -12.72 1.61
CA ALA A 99 28.63 -12.93 0.80
C ALA A 99 28.23 -14.41 0.66
N GLY A 100 26.91 -14.66 0.56
CA GLY A 100 26.32 -16.00 0.50
C GLY A 100 25.97 -16.58 1.86
N ARG A 101 26.42 -16.02 2.96
CA ARG A 101 26.16 -16.51 4.32
C ARG A 101 25.02 -15.79 4.99
N ILE A 102 24.37 -16.51 5.89
CA ILE A 102 23.33 -16.01 6.80
C ILE A 102 23.99 -15.73 8.15
N CYS A 103 23.67 -14.60 8.74
CA CYS A 103 24.13 -14.24 10.08
C CYS A 103 23.05 -13.41 10.81
N VAL A 104 23.29 -13.21 12.08
CA VAL A 104 22.46 -12.36 12.96
C VAL A 104 23.36 -11.27 13.52
N ILE A 105 22.87 -10.04 13.48
CA ILE A 105 23.59 -8.90 14.05
C ILE A 105 22.82 -8.26 15.20
N THR A 106 23.57 -7.63 16.09
CA THR A 106 23.05 -6.72 17.13
C THR A 106 23.59 -5.32 16.87
N GLY A 107 22.95 -4.32 17.42
CA GLY A 107 23.32 -2.90 17.31
C GLY A 107 22.27 -2.08 16.58
N PRO A 108 21.89 -2.41 15.32
CA PRO A 108 20.86 -1.66 14.61
C PRO A 108 19.46 -1.83 15.20
N ASP A 109 18.77 -0.70 15.44
CA ASP A 109 17.42 -0.67 16.01
C ASP A 109 16.34 -0.30 14.98
N THR A 110 16.71 0.31 13.84
CA THR A 110 15.75 0.78 12.82
C THR A 110 15.54 -0.17 11.65
N THR A 111 16.34 -1.24 11.53
CA THR A 111 16.23 -2.22 10.45
C THR A 111 14.87 -2.94 10.47
N ARG A 112 14.34 -3.31 9.28
CA ARG A 112 13.04 -3.99 9.14
C ARG A 112 13.18 -5.28 8.32
N ALA A 113 12.29 -6.23 8.58
CA ALA A 113 12.19 -7.41 7.73
C ALA A 113 11.81 -7.00 6.30
N GLY A 114 12.53 -7.53 5.29
CA GLY A 114 12.37 -7.15 3.89
C GLY A 114 13.27 -6.00 3.43
N GLU A 115 13.98 -5.34 4.34
CA GLU A 115 14.88 -4.23 4.01
C GLU A 115 16.15 -4.70 3.30
N GLY A 116 16.58 -3.94 2.29
CA GLY A 116 17.87 -4.07 1.65
C GLY A 116 18.90 -3.12 2.26
N LEU A 117 20.12 -3.61 2.49
CA LEU A 117 21.23 -2.85 3.03
C LEU A 117 22.36 -2.76 2.00
N GLY A 118 23.02 -1.62 1.95
CA GLY A 118 24.12 -1.38 1.02
C GLY A 118 23.66 -1.36 -0.44
N ALA A 119 24.17 -2.25 -1.28
CA ALA A 119 23.84 -2.33 -2.70
C ALA A 119 22.51 -3.06 -2.99
N GLU A 120 21.84 -3.63 -1.97
CA GLU A 120 20.55 -4.32 -2.16
C GLU A 120 19.39 -3.34 -2.17
N SER A 121 18.41 -3.65 -3.04
CA SER A 121 17.11 -2.98 -3.05
C SER A 121 16.19 -3.57 -1.98
N GLU A 122 15.18 -2.82 -1.57
CA GLU A 122 14.11 -3.34 -0.71
C GLU A 122 13.41 -4.54 -1.36
N ALA A 123 12.90 -5.45 -0.52
CA ALA A 123 12.11 -6.56 -0.99
C ALA A 123 10.75 -6.08 -1.50
N ALA A 124 10.14 -6.86 -2.39
CA ALA A 124 8.74 -6.66 -2.76
C ALA A 124 7.83 -6.76 -1.52
N ALA A 125 6.71 -6.05 -1.55
CA ALA A 125 5.69 -6.15 -0.51
C ALA A 125 5.28 -7.61 -0.24
N PRO A 126 4.91 -7.98 1.00
CA PRO A 126 4.45 -9.32 1.32
C PRO A 126 3.27 -9.74 0.44
N MET A 127 3.29 -10.96 -0.08
CA MET A 127 2.18 -11.50 -0.89
C MET A 127 0.91 -11.77 -0.06
N LEU A 128 1.06 -11.98 1.24
CA LEU A 128 -0.05 -12.26 2.15
C LEU A 128 -0.31 -11.02 2.99
N THR A 129 -1.51 -10.46 2.85
CA THR A 129 -1.96 -9.29 3.60
C THR A 129 -3.08 -9.71 4.54
N PRO A 130 -2.99 -9.43 5.84
CA PRO A 130 -4.09 -9.67 6.77
C PRO A 130 -5.31 -8.83 6.40
N VAL A 131 -6.49 -9.43 6.50
CA VAL A 131 -7.76 -8.78 6.16
C VAL A 131 -8.77 -8.81 7.31
N LEU A 132 -8.41 -9.43 8.42
CA LEU A 132 -9.22 -9.51 9.63
C LEU A 132 -8.57 -8.67 10.73
N ASN A 133 -9.35 -7.80 11.34
CA ASN A 133 -8.93 -6.95 12.44
C ASN A 133 -9.60 -7.44 13.73
N TYR A 134 -8.81 -7.81 14.72
CA TYR A 134 -9.29 -8.32 16.00
C TYR A 134 -8.92 -7.38 17.12
N GLN A 135 -9.86 -7.13 18.02
CA GLN A 135 -9.59 -6.49 19.29
C GLN A 135 -8.81 -7.47 20.19
N ILE A 136 -7.76 -7.01 20.82
CA ILE A 136 -7.03 -7.75 21.86
C ILE A 136 -7.64 -7.36 23.21
N GLU A 137 -8.39 -8.27 23.81
CA GLU A 137 -9.02 -8.07 25.10
C GLU A 137 -8.00 -8.36 26.20
N LEU A 138 -7.68 -7.33 26.97
CA LEU A 138 -6.73 -7.41 28.08
C LEU A 138 -7.45 -7.77 29.38
N PRO A 139 -6.81 -8.52 30.30
CA PRO A 139 -7.39 -8.81 31.60
C PRO A 139 -7.58 -7.53 32.45
N GLU A 140 -8.54 -7.56 33.35
CA GLU A 140 -8.84 -6.43 34.25
C GLU A 140 -7.59 -5.96 35.03
N GLY A 141 -7.39 -4.63 35.03
CA GLY A 141 -6.25 -4.01 35.69
C GLY A 141 -4.94 -4.02 34.91
N CYS A 142 -4.93 -4.55 33.72
CA CYS A 142 -3.76 -4.48 32.84
C CYS A 142 -3.51 -3.04 32.34
N ASP A 143 -2.25 -2.59 32.37
CA ASP A 143 -1.85 -1.31 31.79
C ASP A 143 -1.90 -1.38 30.26
N VAL A 144 -2.93 -0.77 29.67
CA VAL A 144 -3.17 -0.76 28.20
C VAL A 144 -2.00 -0.12 27.45
N HIS A 145 -1.46 1.01 27.96
CA HIS A 145 -0.35 1.69 27.29
C HIS A 145 0.95 0.85 27.35
N GLY A 146 1.27 0.32 28.51
CA GLY A 146 2.42 -0.57 28.67
C GLY A 146 2.30 -1.82 27.81
N MET A 147 1.09 -2.38 27.69
CA MET A 147 0.84 -3.54 26.85
C MET A 147 0.94 -3.20 25.35
N PHE A 148 0.43 -2.05 24.92
CA PHE A 148 0.59 -1.57 23.56
C PHE A 148 2.07 -1.48 23.14
N LEU A 149 2.93 -0.92 23.99
CA LEU A 149 4.38 -0.85 23.71
C LEU A 149 5.03 -2.24 23.59
N LYS A 150 4.58 -3.21 24.40
CA LYS A 150 5.03 -4.61 24.29
C LYS A 150 4.55 -5.27 23.01
N LEU A 151 3.30 -5.03 22.61
CA LEU A 151 2.74 -5.55 21.36
C LEU A 151 3.42 -4.93 20.12
N LYS A 152 3.81 -3.67 20.19
CA LYS A 152 4.64 -3.04 19.14
C LYS A 152 5.99 -3.74 18.93
N GLN A 153 6.56 -4.36 19.98
CA GLN A 153 7.75 -5.20 19.81
C GLN A 153 7.48 -6.49 19.02
N LEU A 154 6.25 -7.07 19.16
CA LEU A 154 5.85 -8.20 18.32
C LEU A 154 5.61 -7.79 16.86
N GLU A 155 5.10 -6.58 16.61
CA GLU A 155 4.94 -6.04 15.27
C GLU A 155 6.28 -5.83 14.55
N GLU A 156 7.36 -5.48 15.26
CA GLU A 156 8.71 -5.45 14.65
C GLU A 156 9.13 -6.83 14.11
N GLU A 157 8.70 -7.92 14.75
CA GLU A 157 8.99 -9.29 14.33
C GLU A 157 8.01 -9.81 13.27
N ILE A 158 6.77 -9.37 13.32
CA ILE A 158 5.66 -9.74 12.44
C ILE A 158 4.97 -8.44 11.97
N PRO A 159 5.54 -7.75 10.97
CA PRO A 159 5.06 -6.42 10.54
C PRO A 159 3.60 -6.42 10.07
N GLU A 160 3.10 -7.57 9.65
CA GLU A 160 1.72 -7.73 9.16
C GLU A 160 0.67 -7.54 10.26
N LEU A 161 1.03 -7.57 11.55
CA LEU A 161 0.08 -7.45 12.67
C LEU A 161 -0.61 -6.09 12.75
N HIS A 162 -0.02 -5.03 12.22
CA HIS A 162 -0.58 -3.67 12.26
C HIS A 162 -1.27 -3.35 13.58
N ILE A 163 -0.49 -3.33 14.66
CA ILE A 163 -1.02 -3.07 16.01
C ILE A 163 -1.42 -1.59 16.14
N VAL A 164 -2.70 -1.34 16.39
CA VAL A 164 -3.27 0.00 16.56
C VAL A 164 -3.90 0.13 17.94
N TRP A 165 -3.65 1.24 18.62
CA TRP A 165 -4.34 1.60 19.84
C TRP A 165 -5.37 2.68 19.57
N ASP A 166 -6.65 2.32 19.67
CA ASP A 166 -7.74 3.28 19.70
C ASP A 166 -7.81 3.93 21.09
N ARG A 167 -7.38 5.18 21.17
CA ARG A 167 -7.34 5.92 22.44
C ARG A 167 -8.72 6.33 22.94
N GLN A 168 -9.72 6.48 22.06
CA GLN A 168 -11.07 6.88 22.43
C GLN A 168 -11.80 5.73 23.10
N LEU A 169 -11.68 4.54 22.54
CA LEU A 169 -12.25 3.31 23.08
C LEU A 169 -11.34 2.64 24.10
N ASN A 170 -10.06 3.06 24.18
CA ASN A 170 -9.01 2.43 24.99
C ASN A 170 -8.80 0.95 24.64
N GLU A 171 -8.88 0.62 23.36
CA GLU A 171 -8.79 -0.72 22.80
C GLU A 171 -7.53 -0.88 21.95
N ILE A 172 -6.94 -2.09 21.98
CA ILE A 172 -5.83 -2.45 21.10
C ILE A 172 -6.35 -3.42 20.04
N HIS A 173 -6.04 -3.14 18.78
CA HIS A 173 -6.42 -3.96 17.64
C HIS A 173 -5.18 -4.51 16.93
N ALA A 174 -5.31 -5.73 16.38
CA ALA A 174 -4.28 -6.37 15.57
C ALA A 174 -4.89 -6.96 14.30
N GLN A 175 -4.18 -6.84 13.19
CA GLN A 175 -4.56 -7.49 11.95
C GLN A 175 -3.98 -8.91 11.89
N VAL A 176 -4.80 -9.89 11.51
CA VAL A 176 -4.40 -11.29 11.41
C VAL A 176 -5.01 -11.95 10.16
N MET A 177 -4.39 -13.04 9.71
CA MET A 177 -4.84 -13.81 8.54
C MET A 177 -5.89 -14.87 8.88
N GLY A 178 -6.03 -15.24 10.18
CA GLY A 178 -6.96 -16.28 10.60
C GLY A 178 -6.69 -16.81 12.01
N GLU A 179 -7.51 -17.76 12.44
CA GLU A 179 -7.53 -18.30 13.81
C GLU A 179 -6.21 -18.92 14.27
N VAL A 180 -5.50 -19.63 13.40
CA VAL A 180 -4.21 -20.22 13.76
C VAL A 180 -3.20 -19.16 14.18
N GLN A 181 -3.21 -18.00 13.53
CA GLN A 181 -2.33 -16.89 13.90
C GLN A 181 -2.74 -16.28 15.23
N ILE A 182 -4.03 -16.25 15.55
CA ILE A 182 -4.53 -15.82 16.88
C ILE A 182 -4.00 -16.72 17.97
N GLU A 183 -4.07 -18.05 17.83
CA GLU A 183 -3.55 -19.00 18.80
C GLU A 183 -2.04 -18.84 19.02
N ILE A 184 -1.30 -18.64 17.93
CA ILE A 184 0.14 -18.38 18.00
C ILE A 184 0.41 -17.06 18.77
N LEU A 185 -0.33 -15.99 18.46
CA LEU A 185 -0.18 -14.71 19.15
C LEU A 185 -0.51 -14.79 20.63
N LYS A 186 -1.60 -15.48 21.00
CA LYS A 186 -1.93 -15.74 22.43
C LYS A 186 -0.77 -16.41 23.15
N SER A 187 -0.22 -17.48 22.56
CA SER A 187 0.92 -18.18 23.14
C SER A 187 2.16 -17.28 23.26
N MET A 188 2.48 -16.49 22.22
CA MET A 188 3.62 -15.58 22.26
C MET A 188 3.46 -14.47 23.33
N ILE A 189 2.25 -13.91 23.46
CA ILE A 189 1.95 -12.87 24.45
C ILE A 189 2.07 -13.46 25.86
N LEU A 190 1.49 -14.63 26.08
CA LEU A 190 1.57 -15.31 27.38
C LEU A 190 3.00 -15.67 27.74
N GLU A 191 3.78 -16.27 26.82
CA GLU A 191 5.17 -16.67 27.09
C GLU A 191 6.09 -15.49 27.37
N ARG A 192 5.96 -14.38 26.62
CA ARG A 192 6.87 -13.23 26.74
C ARG A 192 6.49 -12.25 27.80
N PHE A 193 5.20 -11.95 27.92
CA PHE A 193 4.70 -10.86 28.75
C PHE A 193 3.95 -11.33 29.99
N GLN A 194 3.71 -12.64 30.10
CA GLN A 194 2.96 -13.27 31.19
C GLN A 194 1.55 -12.66 31.36
N VAL A 195 0.94 -12.28 30.23
CA VAL A 195 -0.42 -11.74 30.16
C VAL A 195 -1.26 -12.69 29.32
N ASP A 196 -2.35 -13.18 29.89
CA ASP A 196 -3.33 -13.98 29.17
C ASP A 196 -4.34 -13.04 28.50
N VAL A 197 -4.44 -13.11 27.19
CA VAL A 197 -5.30 -12.22 26.39
C VAL A 197 -6.35 -13.04 25.64
N GLU A 198 -7.51 -12.42 25.45
CA GLU A 198 -8.53 -12.94 24.56
C GLU A 198 -8.60 -12.08 23.28
N PHE A 199 -9.18 -12.64 22.23
CA PHE A 199 -9.43 -11.92 21.00
C PHE A 199 -10.93 -11.82 20.78
N GLY A 200 -11.41 -10.61 20.61
CA GLY A 200 -12.82 -10.32 20.32
C GLY A 200 -13.26 -10.84 18.94
N THR A 201 -14.45 -10.47 18.53
CA THR A 201 -14.95 -10.80 17.19
C THR A 201 -14.15 -10.07 16.12
N GLY A 202 -13.62 -10.80 15.14
CA GLY A 202 -12.86 -10.20 14.05
C GLY A 202 -13.72 -9.34 13.13
N ASN A 203 -13.27 -8.14 12.85
CA ASN A 203 -13.86 -7.23 11.89
C ASN A 203 -13.12 -7.29 10.55
N ILE A 204 -13.80 -6.97 9.48
CA ILE A 204 -13.19 -6.90 8.14
C ILE A 204 -12.39 -5.60 8.03
N VAL A 205 -11.22 -5.66 7.44
CA VAL A 205 -10.43 -4.49 7.06
C VAL A 205 -10.94 -4.01 5.71
N TYR A 206 -11.77 -2.98 5.72
CA TYR A 206 -12.22 -2.31 4.50
C TYR A 206 -11.17 -1.32 4.00
N LYS A 207 -11.30 -0.92 2.74
CA LYS A 207 -10.54 0.18 2.13
C LYS A 207 -11.49 1.11 1.38
N GLU A 208 -11.00 2.30 1.01
CA GLU A 208 -11.80 3.26 0.25
C GLU A 208 -11.02 3.70 -1.01
N THR A 209 -11.76 3.95 -2.09
CA THR A 209 -11.24 4.57 -3.32
C THR A 209 -12.26 5.56 -3.88
N ILE A 210 -11.98 6.12 -5.04
CA ILE A 210 -12.86 7.08 -5.72
C ILE A 210 -13.26 6.59 -7.11
N ALA A 211 -14.44 6.98 -7.57
CA ALA A 211 -14.95 6.60 -8.88
C ALA A 211 -14.44 7.48 -10.04
N GLU A 212 -14.17 8.76 -9.76
CA GLU A 212 -13.87 9.78 -10.76
C GLU A 212 -12.75 10.70 -10.27
N PRO A 213 -11.97 11.29 -11.18
CA PRO A 213 -10.95 12.27 -10.81
C PRO A 213 -11.57 13.49 -10.11
N VAL A 214 -10.89 13.98 -9.08
CA VAL A 214 -11.33 15.15 -8.31
C VAL A 214 -10.14 16.01 -7.93
N GLU A 215 -10.35 17.33 -7.89
CA GLU A 215 -9.38 18.29 -7.35
C GLU A 215 -9.68 18.55 -5.87
N GLY A 216 -8.68 18.35 -5.02
CA GLY A 216 -8.71 18.67 -3.61
C GLY A 216 -7.87 19.91 -3.30
N ALA A 217 -8.38 20.75 -2.40
CA ALA A 217 -7.76 21.99 -1.98
C ALA A 217 -7.60 22.04 -0.46
N GLY A 218 -6.40 22.37 0.00
CA GLY A 218 -6.10 22.51 1.42
C GLY A 218 -5.36 23.78 1.72
N HIS A 219 -5.79 24.46 2.78
CA HIS A 219 -5.21 25.71 3.25
C HIS A 219 -4.96 25.65 4.75
N PHE A 220 -3.83 26.17 5.18
CA PHE A 220 -3.50 26.28 6.59
C PHE A 220 -2.83 27.60 6.88
N GLU A 221 -3.59 28.52 7.53
CA GLU A 221 -3.18 29.87 7.84
C GLU A 221 -3.65 30.29 9.25
N PRO A 222 -3.19 29.64 10.32
CA PRO A 222 -3.28 30.25 11.64
C PRO A 222 -2.29 31.43 11.72
N LEU A 223 -2.44 32.26 12.76
CA LEU A 223 -1.61 33.48 12.91
C LEU A 223 -0.11 33.18 12.73
N ARG A 224 0.55 33.85 11.78
CA ARG A 224 1.96 33.72 11.37
C ARG A 224 2.35 32.37 10.72
N HIS A 225 1.39 31.64 10.18
CA HIS A 225 1.60 30.45 9.37
C HIS A 225 0.88 30.61 8.04
N TYR A 226 1.36 29.93 6.99
CA TYR A 226 0.70 29.96 5.67
C TYR A 226 1.16 28.79 4.80
N ALA A 227 0.22 28.00 4.31
CA ALA A 227 0.46 27.05 3.23
C ALA A 227 -0.82 26.77 2.44
N GLU A 228 -0.71 26.69 1.13
CA GLU A 228 -1.77 26.20 0.24
C GLU A 228 -1.27 25.02 -0.60
N VAL A 229 -2.12 24.03 -0.79
CA VAL A 229 -1.86 22.84 -1.60
C VAL A 229 -3.10 22.51 -2.42
N ARG A 230 -2.90 22.23 -3.72
CA ARG A 230 -3.91 21.67 -4.61
C ARG A 230 -3.43 20.35 -5.17
N LEU A 231 -4.27 19.35 -5.04
CA LEU A 231 -4.02 18.00 -5.47
C LEU A 231 -5.08 17.56 -6.47
N VAL A 232 -4.71 16.72 -7.42
CA VAL A 232 -5.66 15.94 -8.22
C VAL A 232 -5.58 14.50 -7.74
N LEU A 233 -6.73 13.94 -7.37
CA LEU A 233 -6.91 12.55 -7.00
C LEU A 233 -7.54 11.84 -8.20
N GLU A 234 -6.90 10.81 -8.72
CA GLU A 234 -7.36 10.06 -9.89
C GLU A 234 -7.47 8.57 -9.53
N PRO A 235 -8.58 7.89 -9.88
CA PRO A 235 -8.69 6.46 -9.61
C PRO A 235 -7.69 5.67 -10.46
N LEU A 236 -7.15 4.60 -9.88
CA LEU A 236 -6.29 3.62 -10.53
C LEU A 236 -6.97 2.23 -10.55
N PRO A 237 -6.49 1.30 -11.39
CA PRO A 237 -6.96 -0.09 -11.34
C PRO A 237 -6.76 -0.73 -9.96
N SER A 238 -7.65 -1.67 -9.60
CA SER A 238 -7.55 -2.42 -8.34
C SER A 238 -6.18 -3.05 -8.14
N GLY A 239 -5.64 -2.93 -6.92
CA GLY A 239 -4.33 -3.45 -6.55
C GLY A 239 -3.15 -2.53 -6.91
N SER A 240 -3.40 -1.33 -7.45
CA SER A 240 -2.34 -0.36 -7.78
C SER A 240 -1.77 0.35 -6.54
N GLY A 241 -2.51 0.35 -5.43
CA GLY A 241 -2.15 1.11 -4.23
C GLY A 241 -2.18 2.62 -4.44
N LEU A 242 -1.40 3.35 -3.66
CA LEU A 242 -1.27 4.80 -3.78
C LEU A 242 -0.03 5.17 -4.60
N VAL A 243 -0.20 6.08 -5.55
CA VAL A 243 0.87 6.62 -6.38
C VAL A 243 0.91 8.14 -6.22
N PHE A 244 2.06 8.68 -5.88
CA PHE A 244 2.25 10.12 -5.68
C PHE A 244 3.10 10.71 -6.80
N SER A 245 2.73 11.92 -7.25
CA SER A 245 3.47 12.64 -8.29
C SER A 245 3.32 14.15 -8.16
N SER A 246 4.21 14.92 -8.80
CA SER A 246 4.12 16.37 -8.90
C SER A 246 4.14 16.81 -10.35
N ASN A 247 3.16 17.65 -10.72
CA ASN A 247 3.07 18.38 -11.98
C ASN A 247 3.09 19.90 -11.74
N CYS A 248 3.48 20.31 -10.53
CA CYS A 248 3.59 21.72 -10.18
C CYS A 248 4.89 22.31 -10.75
N SER A 249 4.80 23.49 -11.39
CA SER A 249 5.99 24.22 -11.85
C SER A 249 6.84 24.71 -10.68
N GLU A 250 8.16 24.69 -10.82
CA GLU A 250 9.09 25.27 -9.83
C GLU A 250 8.94 26.80 -9.74
N ASP A 251 8.43 27.46 -10.78
CA ASP A 251 8.11 28.91 -10.76
C ASP A 251 6.89 29.23 -9.87
N VAL A 252 6.00 28.24 -9.66
CA VAL A 252 4.81 28.39 -8.82
C VAL A 252 5.11 28.02 -7.37
N LEU A 253 5.79 26.90 -7.17
CA LEU A 253 6.19 26.41 -5.85
C LEU A 253 7.59 25.81 -5.91
N GLU A 254 8.51 26.32 -5.11
CA GLU A 254 9.89 25.87 -5.05
C GLU A 254 10.00 24.35 -4.82
N ARG A 255 10.99 23.73 -5.45
CA ARG A 255 11.21 22.28 -5.42
C ARG A 255 11.31 21.67 -4.02
N ASN A 256 11.87 22.42 -3.06
CA ASN A 256 11.98 21.97 -1.67
C ASN A 256 10.62 21.76 -1.03
N TRP A 257 9.69 22.70 -1.25
CA TRP A 257 8.31 22.56 -0.77
C TRP A 257 7.56 21.45 -1.46
N GLN A 258 7.76 21.27 -2.77
CA GLN A 258 7.15 20.15 -3.50
C GLN A 258 7.62 18.80 -2.93
N ARG A 259 8.92 18.62 -2.67
CA ARG A 259 9.45 17.40 -2.05
C ARG A 259 8.87 17.17 -0.65
N LEU A 260 8.72 18.22 0.13
CA LEU A 260 8.15 18.13 1.47
C LEU A 260 6.67 17.68 1.40
N ILE A 261 5.89 18.21 0.45
CA ILE A 261 4.51 17.77 0.22
C ILE A 261 4.48 16.27 -0.16
N MET A 262 5.39 15.80 -1.04
CA MET A 262 5.48 14.38 -1.37
C MET A 262 5.78 13.53 -0.13
N THR A 263 6.74 13.94 0.69
CA THR A 263 7.03 13.28 1.98
C THR A 263 5.80 13.23 2.87
N HIS A 264 5.01 14.30 2.95
CA HIS A 264 3.79 14.32 3.76
C HIS A 264 2.67 13.43 3.20
N LEU A 265 2.63 13.20 1.89
CA LEU A 265 1.72 12.23 1.29
C LEU A 265 2.13 10.78 1.60
N GLU A 266 3.43 10.50 1.71
CA GLU A 266 3.99 9.17 1.93
C GLU A 266 4.09 8.79 3.42
N GLU A 267 4.17 9.77 4.35
CA GLU A 267 4.52 9.52 5.75
C GLU A 267 3.42 8.84 6.58
N LYS A 268 2.18 8.76 6.05
CA LYS A 268 1.07 8.13 6.76
C LYS A 268 0.05 7.47 5.84
N ALA A 269 -0.72 6.54 6.39
CA ALA A 269 -1.93 6.03 5.77
C ALA A 269 -3.05 7.09 5.83
N HIS A 270 -3.57 7.49 4.66
CA HIS A 270 -4.66 8.45 4.58
C HIS A 270 -6.01 7.76 4.75
N LYS A 271 -6.86 8.32 5.61
CA LYS A 271 -8.22 7.80 5.86
C LYS A 271 -9.21 8.31 4.82
N GLY A 272 -10.12 7.45 4.42
CA GLY A 272 -11.29 7.78 3.60
C GLY A 272 -12.40 8.49 4.39
N VAL A 273 -13.51 8.79 3.73
CA VAL A 273 -14.59 9.61 4.29
C VAL A 273 -15.89 8.84 4.53
N LEU A 274 -15.96 7.56 4.14
CA LEU A 274 -17.14 6.70 4.32
C LEU A 274 -17.11 5.98 5.67
N THR A 275 -16.02 5.31 5.98
CA THR A 275 -15.83 4.50 7.19
C THR A 275 -14.56 4.88 7.97
N GLY A 276 -13.77 5.81 7.44
CA GLY A 276 -12.45 6.11 7.97
C GLY A 276 -11.39 5.05 7.65
N SER A 277 -11.71 4.09 6.78
CA SER A 277 -10.77 3.08 6.29
C SER A 277 -9.70 3.72 5.42
N GLU A 278 -8.55 3.04 5.29
CA GLU A 278 -7.45 3.54 4.46
C GLU A 278 -7.83 3.64 2.99
N ILE A 279 -7.39 4.70 2.33
CA ILE A 279 -7.58 4.86 0.89
C ILE A 279 -6.56 4.01 0.10
N THR A 280 -6.96 3.56 -1.09
CA THR A 280 -6.12 2.77 -2.00
C THR A 280 -6.51 3.01 -3.46
N ASP A 281 -5.70 2.50 -4.39
CA ASP A 281 -5.97 2.47 -5.82
C ASP A 281 -6.28 3.85 -6.39
N MET A 282 -5.43 4.81 -6.04
CA MET A 282 -5.50 6.15 -6.59
C MET A 282 -4.13 6.80 -6.75
N LYS A 283 -4.05 7.69 -7.72
CA LYS A 283 -2.93 8.58 -7.94
C LYS A 283 -3.24 9.96 -7.40
N ILE A 284 -2.34 10.47 -6.57
CA ILE A 284 -2.44 11.81 -6.00
C ILE A 284 -1.32 12.67 -6.61
N THR A 285 -1.72 13.69 -7.37
CA THR A 285 -0.79 14.56 -8.09
C THR A 285 -0.84 15.98 -7.54
N LEU A 286 0.30 16.50 -7.11
CA LEU A 286 0.43 17.93 -6.77
C LEU A 286 0.36 18.77 -8.06
N ILE A 287 -0.60 19.66 -8.14
CA ILE A 287 -0.81 20.53 -9.33
C ILE A 287 -0.50 22.01 -9.06
N ASN A 288 -0.70 22.47 -7.83
CA ASN A 288 -0.47 23.85 -7.45
C ASN A 288 -0.20 23.93 -5.95
N GLY A 289 0.48 24.99 -5.52
CA GLY A 289 0.72 25.28 -4.12
C GLY A 289 1.27 26.69 -3.93
N ARG A 290 1.15 27.21 -2.72
CA ARG A 290 1.65 28.55 -2.40
C ARG A 290 2.27 28.57 -1.02
N ALA A 291 3.46 29.17 -0.95
CA ALA A 291 4.19 29.48 0.27
C ALA A 291 4.25 31.00 0.50
N HIS A 292 4.43 31.41 1.73
CA HIS A 292 4.71 32.79 2.09
C HIS A 292 6.13 32.91 2.65
N GLN A 293 6.94 33.80 2.09
CA GLN A 293 8.39 33.90 2.39
C GLN A 293 8.74 34.07 3.89
N LYS A 294 7.84 34.63 4.70
CA LYS A 294 8.09 34.92 6.13
C LYS A 294 7.27 34.03 7.08
N HIS A 295 6.26 33.33 6.58
CA HIS A 295 5.23 32.69 7.41
C HIS A 295 5.02 31.22 7.10
N THR A 296 5.76 30.65 6.15
CA THR A 296 5.65 29.23 5.83
C THR A 296 6.73 28.44 6.54
N GLU A 297 6.30 27.47 7.34
CA GLU A 297 7.15 26.46 7.96
C GLU A 297 6.80 25.05 7.43
N GLY A 298 7.69 24.07 7.60
CA GLY A 298 7.47 22.72 7.07
C GLY A 298 6.18 22.07 7.57
N GLY A 299 5.82 22.28 8.83
CA GLY A 299 4.58 21.76 9.41
C GLY A 299 3.29 22.32 8.81
N ASP A 300 3.34 23.49 8.19
CA ASP A 300 2.19 24.11 7.55
C ASP A 300 1.78 23.35 6.30
N PHE A 301 2.77 22.93 5.49
CA PHE A 301 2.52 22.10 4.33
C PHE A 301 1.97 20.72 4.71
N ARG A 302 2.39 20.13 5.85
CA ARG A 302 1.77 18.92 6.37
C ARG A 302 0.28 19.11 6.57
N GLN A 303 -0.11 20.17 7.26
CA GLN A 303 -1.52 20.48 7.54
C GLN A 303 -2.31 20.78 6.26
N ALA A 304 -1.76 21.55 5.34
CA ALA A 304 -2.41 21.87 4.08
C ALA A 304 -2.57 20.65 3.18
N THR A 305 -1.54 19.77 3.11
CA THR A 305 -1.56 18.52 2.31
C THR A 305 -2.65 17.58 2.80
N TYR A 306 -2.72 17.29 4.10
CA TYR A 306 -3.73 16.40 4.66
C TYR A 306 -5.15 16.91 4.43
N ARG A 307 -5.35 18.23 4.58
CA ARG A 307 -6.64 18.88 4.29
C ARG A 307 -7.01 18.82 2.83
N ALA A 308 -6.04 18.96 1.91
CA ALA A 308 -6.27 18.85 0.47
C ALA A 308 -6.73 17.42 0.09
N VAL A 309 -6.11 16.38 0.64
CA VAL A 309 -6.54 15.00 0.44
C VAL A 309 -7.97 14.81 0.94
N ARG A 310 -8.23 15.19 2.20
CA ARG A 310 -9.56 14.99 2.83
C ARG A 310 -10.65 15.79 2.13
N GLN A 311 -10.40 17.03 1.76
CA GLN A 311 -11.35 17.87 1.03
C GLN A 311 -11.67 17.28 -0.36
N GLY A 312 -10.65 16.76 -1.07
CA GLY A 312 -10.84 16.08 -2.34
C GLY A 312 -11.72 14.83 -2.18
N LEU A 313 -11.47 13.98 -1.16
CA LEU A 313 -12.28 12.79 -0.87
C LEU A 313 -13.73 13.15 -0.52
N LYS A 314 -13.98 14.26 0.18
CA LYS A 314 -15.36 14.75 0.47
C LYS A 314 -16.10 15.20 -0.80
N LYS A 315 -15.41 15.70 -1.79
CA LYS A 315 -15.98 16.08 -3.09
C LYS A 315 -16.18 14.88 -4.02
N ALA A 316 -15.35 13.86 -3.86
CA ALA A 316 -15.36 12.68 -4.71
C ALA A 316 -16.58 11.79 -4.45
N LYS A 317 -16.95 11.01 -5.46
CA LYS A 317 -17.78 9.82 -5.27
C LYS A 317 -16.91 8.69 -4.74
N SER A 318 -16.81 8.57 -3.41
CA SER A 318 -16.04 7.53 -2.75
C SER A 318 -16.72 6.15 -2.88
N ILE A 319 -15.92 5.10 -2.95
CA ILE A 319 -16.34 3.69 -3.06
C ILE A 319 -15.70 2.93 -1.90
N LEU A 320 -16.54 2.22 -1.14
CA LEU A 320 -16.07 1.27 -0.13
C LEU A 320 -15.61 -0.02 -0.81
N LEU A 321 -14.43 -0.52 -0.45
CA LEU A 321 -13.84 -1.75 -0.94
C LEU A 321 -13.80 -2.78 0.19
N GLU A 322 -14.15 -4.03 -0.14
CA GLU A 322 -14.02 -5.18 0.74
C GLU A 322 -12.96 -6.17 0.22
N PRO A 323 -12.30 -6.91 1.11
CA PRO A 323 -11.38 -7.95 0.70
C PRO A 323 -12.15 -9.16 0.15
N VAL A 324 -11.63 -9.75 -0.93
CA VAL A 324 -12.24 -10.87 -1.65
C VAL A 324 -11.26 -12.03 -1.72
N TYR A 325 -11.72 -13.24 -1.36
CA TYR A 325 -10.98 -14.47 -1.56
C TYR A 325 -11.17 -15.00 -2.99
N GLU A 326 -10.09 -15.50 -3.57
CA GLU A 326 -10.15 -16.53 -4.59
C GLU A 326 -10.14 -17.89 -3.88
N TYR A 327 -11.11 -18.75 -4.21
CA TYR A 327 -11.24 -20.03 -3.54
C TYR A 327 -11.27 -21.20 -4.51
N GLN A 328 -10.84 -22.36 -4.01
CA GLN A 328 -11.07 -23.68 -4.61
C GLN A 328 -11.69 -24.58 -3.55
N LEU A 329 -12.91 -25.04 -3.83
CA LEU A 329 -13.69 -25.93 -2.98
C LEU A 329 -13.75 -27.32 -3.63
N GLU A 330 -13.25 -28.33 -2.93
CA GLU A 330 -13.28 -29.72 -3.35
C GLU A 330 -14.23 -30.47 -2.42
N ILE A 331 -15.28 -31.05 -2.96
CA ILE A 331 -16.35 -31.72 -2.18
C ILE A 331 -16.87 -32.96 -2.88
N PRO A 332 -17.48 -33.92 -2.14
CA PRO A 332 -18.20 -35.03 -2.74
C PRO A 332 -19.25 -34.61 -3.75
N ALA A 333 -19.38 -35.32 -4.85
CA ALA A 333 -20.26 -34.97 -5.97
C ALA A 333 -21.75 -34.82 -5.56
N ASP A 334 -22.20 -35.59 -4.57
CA ASP A 334 -23.57 -35.54 -4.02
C ASP A 334 -23.84 -34.25 -3.20
N GLN A 335 -22.82 -33.52 -2.79
CA GLN A 335 -22.93 -32.28 -2.00
C GLN A 335 -22.87 -30.99 -2.84
N VAL A 336 -22.68 -31.08 -4.16
CA VAL A 336 -22.50 -29.93 -5.06
C VAL A 336 -23.69 -28.96 -5.00
N GLY A 337 -24.93 -29.49 -4.99
CA GLY A 337 -26.13 -28.65 -4.96
C GLY A 337 -26.20 -27.79 -3.69
N ARG A 338 -25.84 -28.36 -2.53
CA ARG A 338 -25.77 -27.61 -1.27
C ARG A 338 -24.69 -26.54 -1.33
N ALA A 339 -23.48 -26.91 -1.74
CA ALA A 339 -22.36 -25.96 -1.84
C ALA A 339 -22.68 -24.78 -2.77
N MET A 340 -23.30 -25.03 -3.93
CA MET A 340 -23.72 -23.96 -4.84
C MET A 340 -24.74 -23.01 -4.20
N THR A 341 -25.70 -23.54 -3.43
CA THR A 341 -26.65 -22.73 -2.69
C THR A 341 -25.98 -21.89 -1.61
N ASP A 342 -25.03 -22.50 -0.86
CA ASP A 342 -24.28 -21.78 0.16
C ASP A 342 -23.41 -20.68 -0.46
N LEU A 343 -22.72 -20.96 -1.56
CA LEU A 343 -21.90 -19.98 -2.31
C LEU A 343 -22.74 -18.82 -2.85
N GLN A 344 -23.96 -19.09 -3.37
CA GLN A 344 -24.88 -18.03 -3.79
C GLN A 344 -25.29 -17.14 -2.63
N ARG A 345 -25.62 -17.72 -1.48
CA ARG A 345 -25.96 -16.98 -0.26
C ARG A 345 -24.80 -16.12 0.23
N MET A 346 -23.58 -16.55 0.00
CA MET A 346 -22.35 -15.83 0.35
C MET A 346 -21.92 -14.77 -0.68
N HIS A 347 -22.75 -14.47 -1.67
CA HIS A 347 -22.45 -13.56 -2.78
C HIS A 347 -21.20 -13.96 -3.57
N ALA A 348 -20.87 -15.25 -3.60
CA ALA A 348 -19.74 -15.77 -4.34
C ALA A 348 -20.03 -15.80 -5.85
N VAL A 349 -19.02 -15.46 -6.63
CA VAL A 349 -19.00 -15.65 -8.09
C VAL A 349 -18.21 -16.93 -8.36
N PHE A 350 -18.76 -17.88 -9.10
CA PHE A 350 -18.13 -19.17 -9.33
C PHE A 350 -18.29 -19.67 -10.76
N GLU A 351 -17.31 -20.44 -11.21
CA GLU A 351 -17.32 -21.16 -12.47
C GLU A 351 -18.20 -22.43 -12.38
N PRO A 352 -18.67 -22.98 -13.51
CA PRO A 352 -19.36 -24.27 -13.51
C PRO A 352 -18.51 -25.36 -12.82
N PRO A 353 -19.11 -26.20 -11.95
CA PRO A 353 -18.39 -27.23 -11.24
C PRO A 353 -17.70 -28.22 -12.19
N LYS A 354 -16.42 -28.52 -11.94
CA LYS A 354 -15.70 -29.58 -12.62
C LYS A 354 -15.96 -30.90 -11.87
N MET A 355 -16.64 -31.85 -12.53
CA MET A 355 -16.96 -33.16 -11.95
C MET A 355 -15.79 -34.12 -12.19
N GLU A 356 -15.27 -34.70 -11.13
CA GLU A 356 -14.39 -35.86 -11.13
C GLU A 356 -15.17 -37.06 -10.55
N VAL A 357 -14.73 -38.28 -10.76
CA VAL A 357 -15.53 -39.49 -10.52
C VAL A 357 -16.43 -39.43 -9.27
N ASP A 358 -15.89 -39.11 -8.10
CA ASP A 358 -16.60 -39.04 -6.82
C ASP A 358 -16.55 -37.64 -6.18
N MET A 359 -15.85 -36.70 -6.78
CA MET A 359 -15.59 -35.37 -6.26
C MET A 359 -15.98 -34.28 -7.27
N ALA A 360 -16.29 -33.10 -6.78
CA ALA A 360 -16.51 -31.91 -7.57
C ALA A 360 -15.60 -30.79 -7.10
N ILE A 361 -15.07 -30.03 -8.04
CA ILE A 361 -14.23 -28.87 -7.80
C ILE A 361 -14.99 -27.62 -8.24
N LEU A 362 -15.21 -26.71 -7.30
CA LEU A 362 -15.78 -25.38 -7.54
C LEU A 362 -14.69 -24.32 -7.31
N LYS A 363 -14.55 -23.42 -8.28
CA LYS A 363 -13.61 -22.29 -8.20
C LYS A 363 -14.34 -20.97 -8.38
N GLY A 364 -13.87 -19.95 -7.72
CA GLY A 364 -14.47 -18.64 -7.84
C GLY A 364 -13.92 -17.63 -6.86
N THR A 365 -14.69 -16.56 -6.66
CA THR A 365 -14.36 -15.50 -5.72
C THR A 365 -15.52 -15.25 -4.77
N ALA A 366 -15.23 -14.87 -3.53
CA ALA A 366 -16.23 -14.54 -2.54
C ALA A 366 -15.73 -13.47 -1.54
N PRO A 367 -16.62 -12.62 -1.01
CA PRO A 367 -16.27 -11.71 0.07
C PRO A 367 -15.71 -12.45 1.29
N VAL A 368 -14.63 -11.93 1.87
CA VAL A 368 -14.01 -12.53 3.07
C VAL A 368 -15.01 -12.63 4.21
N VAL A 369 -15.85 -11.60 4.39
CA VAL A 369 -16.85 -11.53 5.47
C VAL A 369 -17.81 -12.71 5.48
N THR A 370 -18.19 -13.22 4.32
CA THR A 370 -19.15 -14.31 4.18
C THR A 370 -18.50 -15.69 4.15
N MET A 371 -17.23 -15.78 3.71
CA MET A 371 -16.54 -17.06 3.50
C MET A 371 -15.62 -17.48 4.65
N ARG A 372 -15.20 -16.57 5.53
CA ARG A 372 -14.19 -16.84 6.57
C ARG A 372 -14.50 -18.06 7.47
N ASP A 373 -15.78 -18.29 7.78
CA ASP A 373 -16.21 -19.36 8.67
C ASP A 373 -16.74 -20.59 7.91
N TYR A 374 -16.86 -20.51 6.59
CA TYR A 374 -17.49 -21.56 5.76
C TYR A 374 -16.75 -22.90 5.82
N GLN A 375 -15.45 -22.89 6.06
CA GLN A 375 -14.69 -24.12 6.21
C GLN A 375 -15.22 -25.03 7.31
N ARG A 376 -15.68 -24.48 8.43
CA ARG A 376 -16.27 -25.25 9.53
C ARG A 376 -17.60 -25.87 9.11
N GLU A 377 -18.48 -25.12 8.46
CA GLU A 377 -19.75 -25.61 7.94
C GLU A 377 -19.52 -26.72 6.91
N MET A 378 -18.58 -26.52 5.99
CA MET A 378 -18.23 -27.45 4.93
C MET A 378 -17.74 -28.78 5.49
N ILE A 379 -16.84 -28.78 6.47
CA ILE A 379 -16.32 -29.99 7.12
C ILE A 379 -17.46 -30.81 7.73
N VAL A 380 -18.45 -30.17 8.34
CA VAL A 380 -19.60 -30.85 8.97
C VAL A 380 -20.46 -31.57 7.94
N TYR A 381 -20.90 -30.90 6.88
CA TYR A 381 -21.82 -31.52 5.92
C TYR A 381 -21.12 -32.51 4.97
N THR A 382 -19.83 -32.32 4.71
CA THR A 382 -19.02 -33.26 3.92
C THR A 382 -18.45 -34.41 4.77
N ARG A 383 -18.71 -34.45 6.08
CA ARG A 383 -18.16 -35.43 7.04
C ARG A 383 -16.64 -35.52 6.98
N GLY A 384 -15.98 -34.38 6.78
CA GLY A 384 -14.51 -34.28 6.70
C GLY A 384 -13.90 -34.62 5.32
N HIS A 385 -14.73 -34.93 4.31
CA HIS A 385 -14.24 -35.22 2.96
C HIS A 385 -14.07 -34.00 2.08
N GLY A 386 -14.54 -32.83 2.52
CA GLY A 386 -14.37 -31.56 1.81
C GLY A 386 -13.04 -30.88 2.11
N ARG A 387 -12.57 -30.08 1.17
CA ARG A 387 -11.40 -29.21 1.31
C ARG A 387 -11.70 -27.84 0.74
N LEU A 388 -11.35 -26.81 1.47
CA LEU A 388 -11.48 -25.42 1.04
C LEU A 388 -10.10 -24.76 1.08
N PHE A 389 -9.68 -24.21 -0.05
CA PHE A 389 -8.45 -23.42 -0.19
C PHE A 389 -8.89 -22.02 -0.52
N CYS A 390 -8.46 -21.05 0.28
CA CYS A 390 -8.71 -19.63 0.06
C CYS A 390 -7.38 -18.89 -0.01
N SER A 391 -7.27 -17.96 -0.97
CA SER A 391 -6.20 -16.98 -1.06
C SER A 391 -6.81 -15.60 -1.28
N LEU A 392 -6.19 -14.55 -0.73
CA LEU A 392 -6.66 -13.20 -0.95
C LEU A 392 -6.44 -12.81 -2.42
N LYS A 393 -7.54 -12.52 -3.14
CA LYS A 393 -7.49 -11.99 -4.50
C LYS A 393 -7.12 -10.51 -4.52
N GLY A 394 -7.62 -9.75 -3.56
CA GLY A 394 -7.49 -8.30 -3.45
C GLY A 394 -8.74 -7.66 -2.90
N TYR A 395 -8.93 -6.39 -3.25
CA TYR A 395 -10.08 -5.59 -2.82
C TYR A 395 -10.99 -5.30 -4.01
N GLU A 396 -12.30 -5.46 -3.80
CA GLU A 396 -13.35 -5.17 -4.79
C GLU A 396 -14.44 -4.29 -4.16
N PRO A 397 -15.30 -3.61 -4.96
CA PRO A 397 -16.42 -2.83 -4.40
C PRO A 397 -17.28 -3.67 -3.45
N CYS A 398 -17.53 -3.13 -2.27
CA CYS A 398 -18.26 -3.82 -1.21
C CYS A 398 -19.70 -4.10 -1.65
N HIS A 399 -20.14 -5.37 -1.54
CA HIS A 399 -21.44 -5.82 -2.01
C HIS A 399 -22.61 -5.24 -1.19
N ASN A 400 -22.40 -4.90 0.07
CA ASN A 400 -23.37 -4.32 0.99
C ASN A 400 -22.87 -3.02 1.63
N ALA A 401 -22.24 -2.15 0.82
CA ALA A 401 -21.56 -0.94 1.28
C ALA A 401 -22.43 -0.03 2.18
N GLU A 402 -23.73 0.15 1.86
CA GLU A 402 -24.63 1.00 2.63
C GLU A 402 -24.79 0.48 4.07
N GLU A 403 -25.01 -0.81 4.25
CA GLU A 403 -25.14 -1.43 5.57
C GLU A 403 -23.84 -1.28 6.40
N VAL A 404 -22.69 -1.45 5.76
CA VAL A 404 -21.39 -1.33 6.42
C VAL A 404 -21.12 0.10 6.85
N ILE A 405 -21.40 1.08 5.99
CA ILE A 405 -21.24 2.51 6.29
C ILE A 405 -22.15 2.92 7.45
N ASP A 406 -23.42 2.53 7.39
CA ASP A 406 -24.40 2.86 8.43
C ASP A 406 -24.01 2.21 9.78
N SER A 407 -23.56 0.96 9.78
CA SER A 407 -23.14 0.26 10.99
C SER A 407 -21.83 0.82 11.60
N CYS A 408 -20.92 1.31 10.76
CA CYS A 408 -19.69 1.94 11.20
C CYS A 408 -19.96 3.29 11.87
N GLY A 409 -20.94 4.05 11.37
CA GLY A 409 -21.35 5.34 11.93
C GLY A 409 -20.24 6.40 11.95
N TYR A 410 -19.22 6.28 11.07
CA TYR A 410 -18.11 7.22 11.01
C TYR A 410 -18.54 8.58 10.47
N ASP A 411 -18.31 9.65 11.23
CA ASP A 411 -18.53 11.02 10.78
C ASP A 411 -17.21 11.71 10.46
N SER A 412 -16.91 11.82 9.16
CA SER A 412 -15.69 12.45 8.66
C SER A 412 -15.59 13.96 8.94
N GLU A 413 -16.71 14.65 9.29
CA GLU A 413 -16.70 16.06 9.67
C GLU A 413 -16.46 16.27 11.17
N ALA A 414 -16.79 15.27 11.99
CA ALA A 414 -16.52 15.27 13.42
C ALA A 414 -15.07 14.82 13.75
N ASP A 415 -14.37 14.21 12.80
CA ASP A 415 -12.99 13.74 12.97
C ASP A 415 -12.02 14.94 13.09
N THR A 416 -11.57 15.24 14.31
CA THR A 416 -10.66 16.34 14.59
C THR A 416 -9.20 16.02 14.29
N GLU A 417 -8.83 14.75 14.24
CA GLU A 417 -7.48 14.32 13.87
C GLU A 417 -7.25 14.41 12.35
N GLU A 418 -8.32 14.16 11.57
CA GLU A 418 -8.33 14.17 10.11
C GLU A 418 -9.36 15.18 9.55
N PRO A 419 -9.19 16.47 9.78
CA PRO A 419 -10.19 17.47 9.43
C PRO A 419 -10.37 17.61 7.91
N THR A 420 -11.61 17.74 7.49
CA THR A 420 -12.00 17.87 6.08
C THR A 420 -11.96 19.31 5.55
N GLY A 421 -12.07 20.30 6.44
CA GLY A 421 -12.02 21.71 6.10
C GLY A 421 -10.63 22.32 6.31
N SER A 422 -10.51 23.61 6.08
CA SER A 422 -9.25 24.38 6.10
C SER A 422 -9.28 25.53 7.11
N VAL A 423 -8.10 26.02 7.47
CA VAL A 423 -7.95 27.16 8.39
C VAL A 423 -7.44 28.35 7.60
N PHE A 424 -8.18 29.45 7.65
CA PHE A 424 -7.85 30.72 7.04
C PHE A 424 -7.67 31.79 8.10
N CYS A 425 -7.04 32.90 7.74
CA CYS A 425 -6.81 34.05 8.63
C CYS A 425 -7.51 35.30 8.10
N SER A 426 -8.22 35.99 8.98
CA SER A 426 -8.77 37.30 8.69
C SER A 426 -8.57 38.23 9.89
N HIS A 427 -8.07 39.44 9.65
CA HIS A 427 -7.78 40.44 10.69
C HIS A 427 -6.95 39.90 11.87
N GLY A 428 -6.01 38.95 11.58
CA GLY A 428 -5.12 38.39 12.59
C GLY A 428 -5.74 37.27 13.44
N SER A 429 -6.92 36.77 13.09
CA SER A 429 -7.58 35.66 13.74
C SER A 429 -7.80 34.50 12.75
N GLY A 430 -7.36 33.30 13.14
CA GLY A 430 -7.64 32.08 12.38
C GLY A 430 -9.10 31.67 12.52
N PHE A 431 -9.72 31.21 11.43
CA PHE A 431 -11.06 30.65 11.42
C PHE A 431 -11.14 29.39 10.53
N TYR A 432 -12.02 28.48 10.91
CA TYR A 432 -12.22 27.23 10.20
C TYR A 432 -13.28 27.39 9.10
N VAL A 433 -12.96 26.91 7.89
CA VAL A 433 -13.86 26.89 6.73
C VAL A 433 -14.16 25.42 6.39
N LYS A 434 -15.45 25.09 6.27
CA LYS A 434 -15.91 23.74 5.90
C LYS A 434 -15.44 23.35 4.49
N TRP A 435 -15.26 22.05 4.26
CA TRP A 435 -14.74 21.48 3.02
C TRP A 435 -15.46 21.98 1.75
N ASN A 436 -16.78 22.19 1.79
CA ASN A 436 -17.58 22.64 0.65
C ASN A 436 -17.45 24.14 0.34
N GLN A 437 -16.86 24.92 1.23
CA GLN A 437 -16.63 26.37 1.07
C GLN A 437 -15.16 26.71 0.85
N VAL A 438 -14.23 25.77 1.02
CA VAL A 438 -12.77 26.01 0.92
C VAL A 438 -12.39 26.70 -0.39
N GLU A 439 -12.99 26.28 -1.52
CA GLU A 439 -12.71 26.85 -2.84
C GLU A 439 -12.99 28.36 -2.99
N GLU A 440 -13.87 28.90 -2.18
CA GLU A 440 -14.23 30.34 -2.19
C GLU A 440 -13.15 31.20 -1.55
N TYR A 441 -12.38 30.61 -0.63
CA TYR A 441 -11.36 31.31 0.15
C TYR A 441 -9.93 31.05 -0.35
N MET A 442 -9.72 30.08 -1.26
CA MET A 442 -8.39 29.76 -1.79
C MET A 442 -7.79 30.92 -2.58
N HIS A 443 -6.50 31.17 -2.37
CA HIS A 443 -5.75 32.18 -3.12
C HIS A 443 -5.18 31.65 -4.45
N THR A 444 -5.05 30.33 -4.58
CA THR A 444 -4.65 29.67 -5.83
C THR A 444 -5.87 29.30 -6.67
N GLU A 445 -5.75 29.34 -7.99
CA GLU A 445 -6.84 29.02 -8.91
C GLU A 445 -6.97 27.51 -9.12
N SER A 446 -8.20 27.00 -9.23
CA SER A 446 -8.46 25.62 -9.64
C SER A 446 -8.15 25.43 -11.12
N ARG A 447 -7.87 24.18 -11.51
CA ARG A 447 -7.58 23.79 -12.89
C ARG A 447 -8.73 24.17 -13.84
N GLU A 448 -9.97 24.00 -13.41
CA GLU A 448 -11.15 24.37 -14.20
C GLU A 448 -11.23 25.86 -14.46
N LYS A 449 -10.93 26.70 -13.47
CA LYS A 449 -10.90 28.16 -13.63
C LYS A 449 -9.72 28.60 -14.51
N ALA A 450 -8.56 27.95 -14.43
CA ALA A 450 -7.41 28.23 -15.26
C ALA A 450 -7.70 27.93 -16.74
N VAL A 451 -8.26 26.73 -17.04
CA VAL A 451 -8.64 26.32 -18.40
C VAL A 451 -9.75 27.21 -18.97
N SER A 452 -10.70 27.65 -18.15
CA SER A 452 -11.77 28.57 -18.63
C SER A 452 -11.23 29.97 -18.95
N LYS A 453 -10.22 30.45 -18.21
CA LYS A 453 -9.54 31.73 -18.51
C LYS A 453 -8.70 31.63 -19.79
N GLU A 454 -7.98 30.54 -19.99
CA GLU A 454 -7.25 30.30 -21.25
C GLU A 454 -8.19 30.26 -22.45
N LYS A 455 -9.35 29.61 -22.35
CA LYS A 455 -10.38 29.63 -23.38
C LYS A 455 -11.02 30.99 -23.61
N GLN A 456 -11.08 31.86 -22.60
CA GLN A 456 -11.58 33.24 -22.72
C GLN A 456 -10.53 34.20 -23.26
N THR A 457 -9.23 33.91 -23.10
CA THR A 457 -8.13 34.80 -23.53
C THR A 457 -7.75 34.58 -24.99
N VAL A 458 -8.22 33.50 -25.63
CA VAL A 458 -7.98 33.18 -27.05
C VAL A 458 -9.23 33.48 -27.88
N VAL A 459 -9.72 34.71 -27.83
CA VAL A 459 -10.47 35.29 -28.96
C VAL A 459 -9.43 35.79 -29.95
N TYR A 460 -8.91 34.93 -30.80
CA TYR A 460 -8.28 35.38 -32.01
C TYR A 460 -9.38 36.02 -32.84
N GLU A 461 -9.43 37.34 -32.91
CA GLU A 461 -9.99 37.99 -34.10
C GLU A 461 -9.15 37.48 -35.25
N LEU A 462 -9.73 36.57 -36.05
CA LEU A 462 -9.15 36.15 -37.32
C LEU A 462 -8.91 37.47 -38.12
N PRO A 463 -7.69 37.72 -38.56
CA PRO A 463 -7.47 38.85 -39.46
C PRO A 463 -8.47 38.73 -40.61
N PRO A 464 -8.97 39.87 -41.14
CA PRO A 464 -9.92 39.88 -42.22
C PRO A 464 -9.40 38.94 -43.30
N VAL A 465 -10.28 38.05 -43.81
CA VAL A 465 -9.91 37.08 -44.86
C VAL A 465 -9.39 37.91 -46.03
N ILE A 466 -8.08 37.94 -46.16
CA ILE A 466 -7.42 38.56 -47.33
C ILE A 466 -7.75 37.62 -48.47
N ASP A 467 -8.42 38.16 -49.51
CA ASP A 467 -8.74 37.31 -50.70
C ASP A 467 -7.46 36.89 -51.45
N GLU A 468 -7.60 35.91 -52.29
CA GLU A 468 -6.45 35.29 -52.96
C GLU A 468 -5.75 36.30 -53.91
N GLU A 469 -6.47 37.30 -54.41
CA GLU A 469 -5.93 38.39 -55.27
C GLU A 469 -5.12 39.40 -54.44
N GLU A 470 -5.58 39.73 -53.24
CA GLU A 470 -4.90 40.64 -52.32
C GLU A 470 -3.61 40.00 -51.77
N LEU A 471 -3.64 38.73 -51.45
CA LEU A 471 -2.45 37.93 -51.07
C LEU A 471 -1.44 37.88 -52.22
N ARG A 472 -1.91 37.75 -53.44
CA ARG A 472 -1.07 37.74 -54.65
C ARG A 472 -0.42 39.11 -54.92
N MET A 473 -1.15 40.19 -54.77
CA MET A 473 -0.61 41.54 -54.88
C MET A 473 0.44 41.87 -53.82
N ILE A 474 0.23 41.42 -52.58
CA ILE A 474 1.20 41.58 -51.47
C ILE A 474 2.46 40.77 -51.81
N PHE A 475 2.31 39.55 -52.26
CA PHE A 475 3.44 38.66 -52.61
C PHE A 475 4.24 39.18 -53.81
N GLU A 476 3.58 39.63 -54.90
CA GLU A 476 4.24 40.22 -56.07
C GLU A 476 4.94 41.54 -55.74
N ARG A 477 4.41 42.33 -54.79
CA ARG A 477 5.01 43.57 -54.32
C ARG A 477 6.24 43.36 -53.46
N THR A 478 6.29 42.23 -52.72
CA THR A 478 7.37 41.91 -51.77
C THR A 478 8.49 41.13 -52.44
N TYR A 479 8.17 40.20 -53.34
CA TYR A 479 9.09 39.21 -53.90
C TYR A 479 9.22 39.23 -55.44
N GLY A 480 8.50 40.13 -56.11
CA GLY A 480 8.49 40.26 -57.58
C GLY A 480 7.56 39.23 -58.28
N PRO A 481 7.32 39.38 -59.61
CA PRO A 481 6.33 38.60 -60.30
C PRO A 481 6.64 37.11 -60.32
N MET A 482 5.67 36.28 -59.88
CA MET A 482 5.79 34.82 -59.85
C MET A 482 5.92 34.22 -61.24
N LYS A 483 7.04 33.58 -61.50
CA LYS A 483 7.19 32.71 -62.70
C LYS A 483 6.24 31.51 -62.57
N ARG A 484 5.39 31.33 -63.56
CA ARG A 484 4.48 30.17 -63.68
C ARG A 484 5.29 28.87 -63.72
N GLU A 485 5.53 28.22 -62.64
CA GLU A 485 5.80 26.78 -62.60
C GLU A 485 4.60 26.02 -61.99
N ARG A 486 4.20 25.01 -62.71
CA ARG A 486 2.97 24.24 -62.51
C ARG A 486 3.03 23.46 -61.19
N ASN A 487 1.93 23.50 -60.43
CA ASN A 487 1.49 22.46 -59.49
C ASN A 487 2.40 22.07 -58.32
N VAL A 488 2.47 22.92 -57.26
CA VAL A 488 2.93 22.46 -55.92
C VAL A 488 1.93 22.78 -54.81
N PHE A 489 0.91 23.61 -55.01
CA PHE A 489 -0.01 24.04 -53.92
C PHE A 489 -1.33 23.26 -53.78
N ALA A 490 -1.56 22.19 -54.61
CA ALA A 490 -2.83 21.45 -54.52
C ALA A 490 -2.82 20.22 -53.58
N LYS A 491 -1.83 20.07 -52.64
CA LYS A 491 -1.74 18.90 -51.78
C LYS A 491 -1.47 19.18 -50.30
N ARG A 492 -1.94 20.28 -49.74
CA ARG A 492 -1.86 20.46 -48.29
C ARG A 492 -2.96 21.37 -47.73
N VAL A 493 -4.22 21.05 -47.94
CA VAL A 493 -5.31 21.44 -47.04
C VAL A 493 -6.39 20.35 -47.15
N GLN A 494 -6.19 19.25 -46.48
CA GLN A 494 -7.26 18.42 -45.90
C GLN A 494 -6.90 18.20 -44.45
N ALA A 495 -7.60 18.89 -43.58
CA ALA A 495 -7.61 18.60 -42.16
C ALA A 495 -8.38 17.28 -41.97
N PRO A 496 -7.92 16.39 -41.08
CA PRO A 496 -8.71 15.24 -40.67
C PRO A 496 -9.85 15.70 -39.76
N GLU A 497 -11.00 15.09 -39.96
CA GLU A 497 -12.17 15.10 -39.05
C GLU A 497 -11.83 14.56 -37.66
#